data_55559d1e7c33fbccc1e772474027b2f3
#
_entry.id   55559d1e7c33fbccc1e772474027b2f3
#
_cell.length_a   1.000
_cell.length_b   1.000
_cell.length_c   1.000
_cell.angle_alpha   90.00
_cell.angle_beta   90.00
_cell.angle_gamma   90.00
#
_symmetry.space_group_name_H-M   'P 1'
#
loop_
_entity.id
_entity.type
_entity.pdbx_description
1 polymer ?
#
loop_
_entity_poly.entity_id
_entity_poly.type
_entity_poly.pdbx_seq_one_letter_code
_entity_poly.pdbx_strand_id
1 'polypeptide(L)'
;MGTAYRKLGIPLGEVYTSKYNRAIETGKLVSGRDVVSTVDVTEGGLVATPIENGRRADALKKMSATKPARGKNTLIVTHKPNILDAFGKDWFDVREGEASVFKPDGSGKLVPVARVQAADWIKAADD
;
A
#
# COMPACT_ATOMS: atom_id res chain seq x y z
N MET A 1 -7.62 -11.81 4.94
CA MET A 1 -7.45 -10.86 3.82
C MET A 1 -6.59 -11.43 2.69
N GLY A 2 -5.44 -12.03 2.98
CA GLY A 2 -4.59 -12.62 1.94
C GLY A 2 -5.29 -13.67 1.10
N THR A 3 -6.04 -14.57 1.73
CA THR A 3 -6.83 -15.59 1.03
C THR A 3 -7.88 -14.93 0.13
N ALA A 4 -8.53 -13.87 0.59
CA ALA A 4 -9.54 -13.15 -0.20
C ALA A 4 -8.92 -12.54 -1.46
N TYR A 5 -7.75 -11.91 -1.35
CA TYR A 5 -7.04 -11.35 -2.49
C TYR A 5 -6.73 -12.41 -3.56
N ARG A 6 -6.22 -13.56 -3.12
CA ARG A 6 -5.89 -14.65 -4.06
C ARG A 6 -7.13 -15.26 -4.69
N LYS A 7 -8.21 -15.38 -3.92
CA LYS A 7 -9.49 -15.94 -4.41
C LYS A 7 -10.13 -15.03 -5.45
N LEU A 8 -10.00 -13.70 -5.29
CA LEU A 8 -10.50 -12.72 -6.25
C LEU A 8 -9.67 -12.65 -7.53
N GLY A 9 -8.47 -13.24 -7.53
CA GLY A 9 -7.61 -13.26 -8.70
C GLY A 9 -7.06 -11.89 -9.10
N ILE A 10 -6.82 -11.00 -8.14
CA ILE A 10 -6.29 -9.67 -8.40
C ILE A 10 -4.84 -9.80 -8.92
N PRO A 11 -4.55 -9.35 -10.16
CA PRO A 11 -3.21 -9.51 -10.70
C PRO A 11 -2.24 -8.52 -10.05
N LEU A 12 -1.15 -9.03 -9.47
CA LEU A 12 -0.12 -8.23 -8.81
C LEU A 12 1.19 -8.29 -9.59
N GLY A 13 1.80 -7.11 -9.79
CA GLY A 13 3.14 -6.95 -10.31
C GLY A 13 4.14 -6.82 -9.16
N GLU A 14 4.66 -5.60 -8.94
CA GLU A 14 5.57 -5.33 -7.84
C GLU A 14 4.83 -5.33 -6.50
N VAL A 15 5.47 -5.87 -5.46
CA VAL A 15 4.95 -5.88 -4.09
C VAL A 15 6.01 -5.31 -3.17
N TYR A 16 5.74 -4.13 -2.64
CA TYR A 16 6.63 -3.44 -1.69
C TYR A 16 6.03 -3.46 -0.31
N THR A 17 6.87 -3.63 0.71
CA THR A 17 6.43 -3.62 2.10
C THR A 17 7.37 -2.79 2.96
N SER A 18 6.89 -2.36 4.13
CA SER A 18 7.78 -1.84 5.14
C SER A 18 8.72 -2.93 5.65
N LYS A 19 9.74 -2.52 6.40
CA LYS A 19 10.71 -3.43 7.01
C LYS A 19 10.16 -4.21 8.22
N TYR A 20 8.97 -3.84 8.72
CA TYR A 20 8.36 -4.54 9.85
C TYR A 20 7.89 -5.93 9.43
N ASN A 21 8.12 -6.92 10.29
CA ASN A 21 7.76 -8.31 10.01
C ASN A 21 6.29 -8.49 9.67
N ARG A 22 5.40 -7.80 10.38
CA ARG A 22 3.94 -7.86 10.13
C ARG A 22 3.58 -7.41 8.72
N ALA A 23 4.26 -6.38 8.20
CA ALA A 23 4.01 -5.88 6.85
C ALA A 23 4.56 -6.84 5.79
N ILE A 24 5.74 -7.39 6.03
CA ILE A 24 6.35 -8.40 5.16
C ILE A 24 5.45 -9.64 5.08
N GLU A 25 4.97 -10.12 6.21
CA GLU A 25 4.06 -11.27 6.27
C GLU A 25 2.75 -10.98 5.52
N THR A 26 2.16 -9.80 5.73
CA THR A 26 0.94 -9.39 5.02
C THR A 26 1.17 -9.39 3.51
N GLY A 27 2.27 -8.80 3.05
CA GLY A 27 2.61 -8.77 1.63
C GLY A 27 2.76 -10.16 1.04
N LYS A 28 3.42 -11.06 1.75
CA LYS A 28 3.59 -12.46 1.33
C LYS A 28 2.26 -13.20 1.30
N LEU A 29 1.41 -13.02 2.30
CA LEU A 29 0.10 -13.67 2.36
C LEU A 29 -0.83 -13.18 1.26
N VAL A 30 -0.83 -11.88 0.98
CA VAL A 30 -1.69 -11.31 -0.06
C VAL A 30 -1.22 -11.71 -1.46
N SER A 31 0.09 -11.67 -1.71
CA SER A 31 0.66 -11.95 -3.04
C SER A 31 0.95 -13.43 -3.29
N GLY A 32 1.16 -14.20 -2.24
CA GLY A 32 1.57 -15.60 -2.35
C GLY A 32 3.02 -15.79 -2.80
N ARG A 33 3.84 -14.75 -2.71
CA ARG A 33 5.24 -14.77 -3.18
C ARG A 33 6.13 -13.82 -2.38
N ASP A 34 7.41 -13.78 -2.70
CA ASP A 34 8.36 -12.89 -2.06
C ASP A 34 8.05 -11.41 -2.36
N VAL A 35 8.43 -10.56 -1.42
CA VAL A 35 8.17 -9.12 -1.46
C VAL A 35 9.48 -8.35 -1.36
N VAL A 36 9.46 -7.09 -1.79
CA VAL A 36 10.58 -6.16 -1.63
C VAL A 36 10.30 -5.27 -0.42
N SER A 37 11.07 -5.45 0.67
CA SER A 37 10.95 -4.59 1.83
C SER A 37 11.83 -3.35 1.67
N THR A 38 11.30 -2.17 2.05
CA THR A 38 12.03 -0.92 1.92
C THR A 38 11.74 0.03 3.08
N VAL A 39 12.77 0.76 3.50
CA VAL A 39 12.64 1.78 4.52
C VAL A 39 11.72 2.94 4.07
N ASP A 40 11.58 3.12 2.77
CA ASP A 40 10.81 4.23 2.19
C ASP A 40 9.33 4.20 2.57
N VAL A 41 8.79 3.02 2.88
CA VAL A 41 7.40 2.87 3.31
C VAL A 41 7.32 2.35 4.75
N THR A 42 8.41 2.47 5.51
CA THR A 42 8.49 2.06 6.90
C THR A 42 8.19 3.25 7.82
N GLU A 43 7.38 3.03 8.85
CA GLU A 43 7.10 4.03 9.86
C GLU A 43 8.38 4.39 10.63
N GLY A 44 8.71 5.69 10.68
CA GLY A 44 9.89 6.17 11.36
C GLY A 44 9.73 6.26 12.89
N GLY A 45 8.51 6.41 13.36
CA GLY A 45 8.24 6.59 14.79
C GLY A 45 9.01 7.77 15.36
N LEU A 46 9.58 7.57 16.55
CA LEU A 46 10.39 8.60 17.23
C LEU A 46 11.85 8.61 16.77
N VAL A 47 12.25 7.65 15.94
CA VAL A 47 13.64 7.49 15.51
C VAL A 47 13.97 8.34 14.29
N ALA A 48 13.02 8.48 13.36
CA ALA A 48 13.23 9.24 12.14
C ALA A 48 13.00 10.74 12.37
N THR A 49 13.85 11.57 11.74
CA THR A 49 13.67 13.02 11.76
C THR A 49 12.51 13.46 10.88
N PRO A 50 11.98 14.70 11.07
CA PRO A 50 10.97 15.22 10.15
C PRO A 50 11.42 15.26 8.69
N ILE A 51 12.71 15.53 8.44
CA ILE A 51 13.27 15.52 7.09
C ILE A 51 13.21 14.12 6.49
N GLU A 52 13.60 13.11 7.28
CA GLU A 52 13.54 11.72 6.84
C GLU A 52 12.09 11.25 6.60
N ASN A 53 11.16 11.64 7.47
CA ASN A 53 9.75 11.33 7.28
C ASN A 53 9.19 11.97 6.00
N GLY A 54 9.61 13.21 5.70
CA GLY A 54 9.27 13.88 4.45
C GLY A 54 9.82 13.16 3.24
N ARG A 55 11.07 12.69 3.31
CA ARG A 55 11.69 11.89 2.25
C ARG A 55 10.91 10.61 1.99
N ARG A 56 10.52 9.90 3.05
CA ARG A 56 9.72 8.66 2.94
C ARG A 56 8.34 8.94 2.35
N ALA A 57 7.70 10.05 2.75
CA ALA A 57 6.41 10.45 2.18
C ALA A 57 6.52 10.71 0.68
N ASP A 58 7.55 11.43 0.25
CA ASP A 58 7.80 11.69 -1.17
C ASP A 58 8.07 10.40 -1.95
N ALA A 59 8.84 9.48 -1.35
CA ALA A 59 9.11 8.17 -1.95
C ALA A 59 7.82 7.37 -2.13
N LEU A 60 6.94 7.35 -1.13
CA LEU A 60 5.66 6.65 -1.22
C LEU A 60 4.76 7.24 -2.31
N LYS A 61 4.69 8.56 -2.41
CA LYS A 61 3.96 9.23 -3.50
C LYS A 61 4.50 8.82 -4.86
N LYS A 62 5.81 8.84 -5.03
CA LYS A 62 6.48 8.50 -6.29
C LYS A 62 6.25 7.04 -6.66
N MET A 63 6.38 6.13 -5.70
CA MET A 63 6.12 4.71 -5.92
C MET A 63 4.66 4.48 -6.33
N SER A 64 3.72 5.16 -5.67
CA SER A 64 2.29 5.05 -5.96
C SER A 64 1.94 5.63 -7.34
N ALA A 65 2.61 6.71 -7.74
CA ALA A 65 2.39 7.36 -9.03
C ALA A 65 3.08 6.65 -10.19
N THR A 66 3.99 5.71 -9.92
CA THR A 66 4.66 4.92 -10.95
C THR A 66 3.67 3.96 -11.58
N LYS A 67 3.55 3.99 -12.90
CA LYS A 67 2.62 3.14 -13.63
C LYS A 67 2.99 1.67 -13.41
N PRO A 68 2.04 0.82 -12.97
CA PRO A 68 2.31 -0.62 -12.82
C PRO A 68 2.54 -1.29 -14.18
N ALA A 69 3.11 -2.49 -14.14
CA ALA A 69 3.24 -3.31 -15.33
C ALA A 69 1.86 -3.52 -15.95
N ARG A 70 1.82 -3.61 -17.30
CA ARG A 70 0.57 -3.74 -18.03
C ARG A 70 -0.26 -4.94 -17.56
N GLY A 71 -1.52 -4.67 -17.24
CA GLY A 71 -2.44 -5.70 -16.76
C GLY A 71 -2.21 -6.13 -15.31
N LYS A 72 -1.37 -5.42 -14.55
CA LYS A 72 -1.04 -5.75 -13.18
C LYS A 72 -1.20 -4.55 -12.25
N ASN A 73 -1.23 -4.81 -10.95
CA ASN A 73 -1.29 -3.79 -9.92
C ASN A 73 -0.03 -3.83 -9.07
N THR A 74 0.40 -2.67 -8.59
CA THR A 74 1.46 -2.59 -7.58
C THR A 74 0.82 -2.60 -6.20
N LEU A 75 1.29 -3.48 -5.32
CA LEU A 75 0.85 -3.53 -3.93
C LEU A 75 1.92 -2.91 -3.04
N ILE A 76 1.50 -1.98 -2.18
CA ILE A 76 2.38 -1.37 -1.18
C ILE A 76 1.76 -1.59 0.19
N VAL A 77 2.45 -2.30 1.06
CA VAL A 77 2.03 -2.54 2.45
C VAL A 77 2.83 -1.62 3.37
N THR A 78 2.16 -0.65 3.94
CA THR A 78 2.79 0.39 4.75
C THR A 78 1.98 0.65 6.02
N HIS A 79 2.19 1.80 6.65
CA HIS A 79 1.60 2.15 7.93
C HIS A 79 0.81 3.45 7.82
N LYS A 80 -0.14 3.64 8.76
CA LYS A 80 -0.97 4.84 8.80
C LYS A 80 -0.16 6.15 8.78
N PRO A 81 0.88 6.34 9.59
CA PRO A 81 1.67 7.58 9.55
C PRO A 81 2.25 7.87 8.17
N ASN A 82 2.73 6.84 7.47
CA ASN A 82 3.27 7.00 6.12
C ASN A 82 2.20 7.45 5.14
N ILE A 83 1.00 6.89 5.24
CA ILE A 83 -0.13 7.25 4.39
C ILE A 83 -0.55 8.70 4.63
N LEU A 84 -0.66 9.10 5.91
CA LEU A 84 -1.00 10.48 6.27
C LEU A 84 0.02 11.49 5.75
N ASP A 85 1.32 11.20 5.91
CA ASP A 85 2.39 12.08 5.44
C ASP A 85 2.40 12.20 3.92
N ALA A 86 2.10 11.12 3.22
CA ALA A 86 2.12 11.09 1.76
C ALA A 86 0.85 11.69 1.12
N PHE A 87 -0.32 11.35 1.65
CA PHE A 87 -1.60 11.66 0.99
C PHE A 87 -2.47 12.67 1.74
N GLY A 88 -2.07 13.04 2.94
CA GLY A 88 -2.73 14.11 3.69
C GLY A 88 -3.77 13.65 4.68
N LYS A 89 -4.35 14.63 5.36
CA LYS A 89 -5.24 14.41 6.50
C LYS A 89 -6.57 13.74 6.15
N ASP A 90 -6.94 13.67 4.89
CA ASP A 90 -8.15 12.94 4.47
C ASP A 90 -8.05 11.44 4.78
N TRP A 91 -6.83 10.93 5.03
CA TRP A 91 -6.58 9.55 5.41
C TRP A 91 -6.44 9.35 6.93
N PHE A 92 -6.80 10.35 7.74
CA PHE A 92 -6.66 10.25 9.20
C PHE A 92 -7.46 9.08 9.80
N ASP A 93 -8.53 8.65 9.15
CA ASP A 93 -9.41 7.57 9.60
C ASP A 93 -9.10 6.22 8.97
N VAL A 94 -7.97 6.09 8.26
CA VAL A 94 -7.57 4.82 7.67
C VAL A 94 -7.43 3.74 8.75
N ARG A 95 -8.01 2.56 8.47
CA ARG A 95 -8.06 1.44 9.42
C ARG A 95 -7.08 0.36 9.05
N GLU A 96 -6.74 -0.48 10.02
CA GLU A 96 -5.92 -1.66 9.81
C GLU A 96 -6.61 -2.59 8.80
N GLY A 97 -5.85 -3.07 7.83
CA GLY A 97 -6.37 -3.93 6.76
C GLY A 97 -7.12 -3.19 5.65
N GLU A 98 -7.27 -1.87 5.76
CA GLU A 98 -7.88 -1.08 4.70
C GLU A 98 -6.91 -0.93 3.53
N ALA A 99 -7.43 -1.05 2.31
CA ALA A 99 -6.70 -0.78 1.09
C ALA A 99 -7.20 0.50 0.43
N SER A 100 -6.28 1.39 0.09
CA SER A 100 -6.56 2.55 -0.74
C SER A 100 -6.15 2.23 -2.18
N VAL A 101 -7.09 2.38 -3.10
CA VAL A 101 -6.86 2.06 -4.51
C VAL A 101 -6.72 3.37 -5.29
N PHE A 102 -5.60 3.52 -5.98
CA PHE A 102 -5.30 4.70 -6.79
C PHE A 102 -5.04 4.32 -8.23
N LYS A 103 -5.33 5.24 -9.13
CA LYS A 103 -4.98 5.11 -10.55
C LYS A 103 -4.05 6.26 -10.92
N PRO A 104 -2.80 5.98 -11.36
CA PRO A 104 -1.94 7.03 -11.91
C PRO A 104 -2.54 7.60 -13.20
N ASP A 105 -2.53 8.93 -13.34
CA ASP A 105 -3.12 9.59 -14.51
C ASP A 105 -2.13 9.78 -15.67
N GLY A 106 -0.89 9.30 -15.50
CA GLY A 106 0.16 9.44 -16.51
C GLY A 106 0.96 10.74 -16.45
N SER A 107 0.55 11.70 -15.61
CA SER A 107 1.24 12.99 -15.44
C SER A 107 1.95 13.12 -14.10
N GLY A 108 2.07 12.02 -13.36
CA GLY A 108 2.65 12.01 -12.01
C GLY A 108 1.63 12.25 -10.91
N LYS A 109 0.36 12.34 -11.23
CA LYS A 109 -0.73 12.47 -10.26
C LYS A 109 -1.44 11.16 -10.04
N LEU A 110 -2.05 11.03 -8.86
CA LEU A 110 -2.87 9.88 -8.49
C LEU A 110 -4.33 10.27 -8.41
N VAL A 111 -5.18 9.44 -8.98
CA VAL A 111 -6.62 9.59 -8.87
C VAL A 111 -7.13 8.55 -7.87
N PRO A 112 -7.69 8.95 -6.70
CA PRO A 112 -8.29 7.99 -5.78
C PRO A 112 -9.48 7.30 -6.43
N VAL A 113 -9.50 5.97 -6.36
CA VAL A 113 -10.57 5.15 -6.94
C VAL A 113 -11.50 4.63 -5.86
N ALA A 114 -10.93 4.07 -4.78
CA ALA A 114 -11.72 3.46 -3.72
C ALA A 114 -10.89 3.29 -2.45
N ARG A 115 -11.59 3.16 -1.32
CA ARG A 115 -11.05 2.71 -0.05
C ARG A 115 -11.85 1.48 0.36
N VAL A 116 -11.17 0.35 0.53
CA VAL A 116 -11.82 -0.95 0.75
C VAL A 116 -11.35 -1.52 2.08
N GLN A 117 -12.29 -1.81 2.96
CA GLN A 117 -12.00 -2.40 4.26
C GLN A 117 -11.70 -3.90 4.12
N ALA A 118 -10.98 -4.48 5.09
CA ALA A 118 -10.66 -5.90 5.09
C ALA A 118 -11.92 -6.77 4.98
N ALA A 119 -12.99 -6.40 5.70
CA ALA A 119 -14.26 -7.13 5.65
C ALA A 119 -14.90 -7.11 4.25
N ASP A 120 -14.73 -6.02 3.50
CA ASP A 120 -15.28 -5.89 2.15
C ASP A 120 -14.60 -6.85 1.18
N TRP A 121 -13.29 -7.04 1.31
CA TRP A 121 -12.54 -8.02 0.50
C TRP A 121 -13.03 -9.45 0.77
N ILE A 122 -13.20 -9.77 2.04
CA ILE A 122 -13.65 -11.11 2.46
C ILE A 122 -15.06 -11.38 1.91
N LYS A 123 -15.96 -10.40 2.02
CA LYS A 123 -17.33 -10.50 1.51
C LYS A 123 -17.34 -10.68 -0.01
N ALA A 124 -16.56 -9.90 -0.74
CA ALA A 124 -16.47 -10.01 -2.20
C ALA A 124 -15.97 -11.39 -2.64
N ALA A 125 -15.01 -11.97 -1.91
CA ALA A 125 -14.46 -13.29 -2.22
C ALA A 125 -15.45 -14.42 -1.93
N ASP A 126 -16.39 -14.23 -0.98
CA ASP A 126 -17.40 -15.23 -0.62
C ASP A 126 -18.66 -15.15 -1.49
N ASP A 127 -18.87 -14.03 -2.14
CA ASP A 127 -19.96 -13.87 -3.10
C ASP A 127 -19.55 -14.51 -4.43
#